data_12ff3cce5cbc714de9b7084bd937374e
#
_entry.id   12ff3cce5cbc714de9b7084bd937374e
#
_cell.length_a   1.000
_cell.length_b   1.000
_cell.length_c   1.000
_cell.angle_alpha   90.00
_cell.angle_beta   90.00
_cell.angle_gamma   90.00
#
_symmetry.space_group_name_H-M   'P 1'
#
loop_
_entity.id
_entity.type
_entity.pdbx_description
1 polymer ?
#
loop_
_entity_poly.entity_id
_entity_poly.type
_entity_poly.pdbx_seq_one_letter_code
_entity_poly.pdbx_strand_id
1 'polypeptide(L)'
;MAFNKNLVIKVCGMRDEENIHAVEQLDVDWMGFVFYPESPRYMAQPLGFKNFPFDVKRVGVFVNEQKDIVRKTSLKNLIQVIQLHGSELPSYCRVLQLDGFEVMKAFSIDSERRFPVKKVRLYEKCCDYFLFDTRTSGYGGSGRKFDWDVLSDYRG
;
A
#
# COMPACT_ATOMS: atom_id res chain seq x y z
N MET A 1 15.07 -17.47 -16.06
CA MET A 1 14.19 -18.11 -15.07
C MET A 1 12.81 -17.50 -15.24
N ALA A 2 11.78 -18.29 -15.58
CA ALA A 2 10.42 -17.79 -15.69
C ALA A 2 9.90 -17.51 -14.27
N PHE A 3 9.73 -16.25 -13.92
CA PHE A 3 9.08 -15.88 -12.68
C PHE A 3 7.63 -16.37 -12.71
N ASN A 4 7.19 -16.93 -11.59
CA ASN A 4 5.83 -17.44 -11.43
C ASN A 4 4.86 -16.28 -11.71
N LYS A 5 3.98 -16.39 -12.71
CA LYS A 5 3.02 -15.37 -13.17
C LYS A 5 2.03 -14.86 -12.08
N ASN A 6 2.09 -15.43 -10.88
CA ASN A 6 1.23 -15.08 -9.74
C ASN A 6 1.91 -14.15 -8.71
N LEU A 7 3.18 -13.79 -8.89
CA LEU A 7 3.88 -12.87 -7.99
C LEU A 7 3.73 -11.43 -8.50
N VAL A 8 3.20 -10.54 -7.65
CA VAL A 8 3.12 -9.10 -7.89
C VAL A 8 4.24 -8.40 -7.13
N ILE A 9 5.09 -7.65 -7.85
CA ILE A 9 6.20 -6.90 -7.27
C ILE A 9 5.79 -5.44 -7.12
N LYS A 10 5.82 -4.93 -5.88
CA LYS A 10 5.53 -3.53 -5.56
C LYS A 10 6.77 -2.85 -4.98
N VAL A 11 7.20 -1.74 -5.60
CA VAL A 11 8.22 -0.85 -5.07
C VAL A 11 7.55 0.40 -4.47
N CYS A 12 7.84 0.72 -3.21
CA CYS A 12 7.10 1.75 -2.46
C CYS A 12 7.98 2.90 -1.97
N GLY A 13 7.41 4.12 -2.00
CA GLY A 13 8.07 5.34 -1.57
C GLY A 13 8.73 6.10 -2.71
N MET A 14 8.22 5.92 -3.91
CA MET A 14 8.62 6.63 -5.11
C MET A 14 8.24 8.10 -5.00
N ARG A 15 9.13 9.01 -5.38
CA ARG A 15 8.86 10.47 -5.39
C ARG A 15 9.76 11.24 -6.36
N ASP A 16 10.85 10.66 -6.74
CA ASP A 16 11.86 11.24 -7.60
C ASP A 16 11.67 10.71 -9.03
N GLU A 17 11.61 11.61 -10.03
CA GLU A 17 11.28 11.25 -11.41
C GLU A 17 12.34 10.34 -12.03
N GLU A 18 13.63 10.61 -11.79
CA GLU A 18 14.72 9.78 -12.30
C GLU A 18 14.66 8.37 -11.70
N ASN A 19 14.35 8.29 -10.41
CA ASN A 19 14.22 7.00 -9.71
C ASN A 19 12.96 6.23 -10.17
N ILE A 20 11.86 6.92 -10.44
CA ILE A 20 10.65 6.31 -11.04
C ILE A 20 11.00 5.68 -12.37
N HIS A 21 11.70 6.42 -13.26
CA HIS A 21 12.13 5.90 -14.56
C HIS A 21 13.12 4.73 -14.44
N ALA A 22 14.03 4.76 -13.47
CA ALA A 22 14.95 3.65 -13.24
C ALA A 22 14.23 2.38 -12.76
N VAL A 23 13.25 2.51 -11.87
CA VAL A 23 12.46 1.39 -11.35
C VAL A 23 11.49 0.84 -12.40
N GLU A 24 10.97 1.70 -13.28
CA GLU A 24 10.14 1.31 -14.43
C GLU A 24 10.83 0.26 -15.34
N GLN A 25 12.16 0.32 -15.45
CA GLN A 25 12.94 -0.62 -16.24
C GLN A 25 13.14 -2.00 -15.56
N LEU A 26 12.65 -2.19 -14.33
CA LEU A 26 12.89 -3.39 -13.52
C LEU A 26 11.74 -4.41 -13.53
N ASP A 27 10.82 -4.35 -14.46
CA ASP A 27 9.67 -5.28 -14.56
C ASP A 27 8.87 -5.35 -13.25
N VAL A 28 8.51 -4.18 -12.71
CA VAL A 28 7.68 -4.03 -11.52
C VAL A 28 6.20 -3.88 -11.90
N ASP A 29 5.31 -4.50 -11.13
CA ASP A 29 3.87 -4.43 -11.38
C ASP A 29 3.24 -3.18 -10.77
N TRP A 30 3.74 -2.74 -9.59
CA TRP A 30 3.15 -1.64 -8.84
C TRP A 30 4.20 -0.67 -8.30
N MET A 31 3.87 0.63 -8.31
CA MET A 31 4.65 1.69 -7.67
C MET A 31 3.83 2.40 -6.60
N GLY A 32 4.40 2.53 -5.39
CA GLY A 32 3.78 3.18 -4.24
C GLY A 32 4.26 4.61 -4.03
N PHE A 33 3.31 5.53 -3.82
CA PHE A 33 3.51 6.96 -3.56
C PHE A 33 2.92 7.31 -2.20
N VAL A 34 3.71 7.92 -1.31
CA VAL A 34 3.31 8.15 0.07
C VAL A 34 2.70 9.54 0.21
N PHE A 35 1.43 9.62 0.58
CA PHE A 35 0.69 10.87 0.83
C PHE A 35 0.49 11.12 2.32
N TYR A 36 1.47 10.76 3.15
CA TYR A 36 1.49 11.01 4.58
C TYR A 36 2.60 12.00 4.92
N PRO A 37 2.26 13.22 5.38
CA PRO A 37 3.24 14.31 5.54
C PRO A 37 4.39 14.03 6.52
N GLU A 38 4.18 13.19 7.52
CA GLU A 38 5.22 12.82 8.50
C GLU A 38 6.21 11.79 7.95
N SER A 39 5.96 11.23 6.77
CA SER A 39 6.87 10.27 6.14
C SER A 39 8.06 10.98 5.49
N PRO A 40 9.30 10.48 5.64
CA PRO A 40 10.45 10.99 4.89
C PRO A 40 10.32 10.76 3.38
N ARG A 41 9.38 9.90 2.96
CA ARG A 41 9.07 9.60 1.55
C ARG A 41 7.80 10.32 1.07
N TYR A 42 7.38 11.37 1.78
CA TYR A 42 6.17 12.12 1.42
C TYR A 42 6.26 12.72 0.02
N MET A 43 5.21 12.53 -0.75
CA MET A 43 5.02 13.09 -2.08
C MET A 43 4.33 14.45 -1.97
N ALA A 44 5.11 15.51 -1.85
CA ALA A 44 4.58 16.89 -1.69
C ALA A 44 4.03 17.48 -2.99
N GLN A 45 4.54 17.06 -4.14
CA GLN A 45 4.13 17.57 -5.45
C GLN A 45 3.30 16.52 -6.21
N PRO A 46 2.34 16.95 -7.04
CA PRO A 46 1.64 16.04 -7.93
C PRO A 46 2.64 15.36 -8.87
N LEU A 47 2.43 14.09 -9.13
CA LEU A 47 3.20 13.36 -10.12
C LEU A 47 2.97 13.96 -11.50
N GLY A 48 4.04 14.37 -12.18
CA GLY A 48 4.01 14.79 -13.57
C GLY A 48 3.91 13.59 -14.51
N PHE A 49 2.71 13.05 -14.69
CA PHE A 49 2.47 11.77 -15.37
C PHE A 49 2.59 11.74 -16.89
N LYS A 50 3.25 12.69 -17.52
CA LYS A 50 3.31 12.70 -19.00
C LYS A 50 3.85 11.41 -19.62
N ASN A 51 4.63 10.61 -18.88
CA ASN A 51 5.30 9.40 -19.38
C ASN A 51 5.26 8.21 -18.40
N PHE A 52 4.25 8.12 -17.50
CA PHE A 52 4.18 6.97 -16.60
C PHE A 52 3.70 5.72 -17.35
N PRO A 53 4.33 4.52 -17.18
CA PRO A 53 3.95 3.31 -17.90
C PRO A 53 2.51 2.90 -17.59
N PHE A 54 1.78 2.51 -18.62
CA PHE A 54 0.37 2.17 -18.54
C PHE A 54 0.11 0.85 -17.80
N ASP A 55 1.08 -0.05 -17.81
CA ASP A 55 1.03 -1.40 -17.25
C ASP A 55 1.43 -1.46 -15.76
N VAL A 56 2.01 -0.38 -15.20
CA VAL A 56 2.37 -0.29 -13.79
C VAL A 56 1.26 0.36 -12.98
N LYS A 57 0.66 -0.35 -12.02
CA LYS A 57 -0.36 0.23 -11.13
C LYS A 57 0.23 1.23 -10.13
N ARG A 58 -0.48 2.33 -9.94
CA ARG A 58 -0.14 3.36 -8.95
C ARG A 58 -0.86 3.10 -7.65
N VAL A 59 -0.09 2.99 -6.58
CA VAL A 59 -0.58 2.76 -5.22
C VAL A 59 -0.38 4.02 -4.39
N GLY A 60 -1.44 4.64 -3.92
CA GLY A 60 -1.38 5.77 -2.99
C GLY A 60 -1.41 5.28 -1.55
N VAL A 61 -0.39 5.63 -0.76
CA VAL A 61 -0.29 5.25 0.65
C VAL A 61 -0.76 6.40 1.53
N PHE A 62 -1.78 6.14 2.36
CA PHE A 62 -2.40 7.10 3.27
C PHE A 62 -2.41 6.56 4.70
N VAL A 63 -2.38 7.46 5.69
CA VAL A 63 -2.42 7.13 7.11
C VAL A 63 -3.46 8.02 7.80
N ASN A 64 -4.60 7.44 8.20
CA ASN A 64 -5.67 8.12 8.94
C ASN A 64 -6.16 9.44 8.28
N GLU A 65 -6.10 9.54 6.96
CA GLU A 65 -6.49 10.75 6.23
C GLU A 65 -8.02 10.81 6.05
N GLN A 66 -8.57 11.99 5.83
CA GLN A 66 -9.98 12.18 5.53
C GLN A 66 -10.34 11.59 4.17
N LYS A 67 -11.48 10.90 4.06
CA LYS A 67 -11.89 10.20 2.83
C LYS A 67 -11.93 11.10 1.59
N ASP A 68 -12.42 12.32 1.74
CA ASP A 68 -12.53 13.26 0.62
C ASP A 68 -11.16 13.73 0.13
N ILE A 69 -10.19 13.85 1.04
CA ILE A 69 -8.80 14.14 0.68
C ILE A 69 -8.19 12.95 -0.04
N VAL A 70 -8.40 11.72 0.47
CA VAL A 70 -7.93 10.49 -0.18
C VAL A 70 -8.49 10.40 -1.60
N ARG A 71 -9.81 10.57 -1.79
CA ARG A 71 -10.47 10.56 -3.12
C ARG A 71 -9.86 11.59 -4.06
N LYS A 72 -9.82 12.87 -3.62
CA LYS A 72 -9.30 13.98 -4.42
C LYS A 72 -7.85 13.77 -4.82
N THR A 73 -7.03 13.34 -3.88
CA THR A 73 -5.60 13.05 -4.11
C THR A 73 -5.44 11.88 -5.06
N SER A 74 -6.20 10.80 -4.88
CA SER A 74 -6.16 9.62 -5.73
C SER A 74 -6.57 9.93 -7.16
N LEU A 75 -7.67 10.65 -7.38
CA LEU A 75 -8.11 11.06 -8.71
C LEU A 75 -7.09 11.97 -9.39
N LYS A 76 -6.57 12.98 -8.67
CA LYS A 76 -5.56 13.90 -9.21
C LYS A 76 -4.28 13.20 -9.64
N ASN A 77 -3.88 12.15 -8.93
CA ASN A 77 -2.65 11.42 -9.17
C ASN A 77 -2.88 10.07 -9.89
N LEU A 78 -4.08 9.85 -10.42
CA LEU A 78 -4.45 8.63 -11.14
C LEU A 78 -4.09 7.35 -10.37
N ILE A 79 -4.31 7.36 -9.05
CA ILE A 79 -4.10 6.22 -8.17
C ILE A 79 -5.20 5.18 -8.42
N GLN A 80 -4.82 3.93 -8.59
CA GLN A 80 -5.72 2.79 -8.81
C GLN A 80 -5.92 1.99 -7.54
N VAL A 81 -4.87 1.85 -6.71
CA VAL A 81 -4.91 1.10 -5.45
C VAL A 81 -4.66 2.06 -4.29
N ILE A 82 -5.57 2.10 -3.32
CA ILE A 82 -5.43 2.89 -2.09
C ILE A 82 -4.92 1.98 -0.98
N GLN A 83 -3.68 2.21 -0.54
CA GLN A 83 -3.11 1.54 0.62
C GLN A 83 -3.37 2.34 1.88
N LEU A 84 -4.15 1.78 2.81
CA LEU A 84 -4.49 2.35 4.11
C LEU A 84 -3.56 1.77 5.17
N HIS A 85 -2.64 2.59 5.67
CA HIS A 85 -1.57 2.16 6.57
C HIS A 85 -1.75 2.66 8.03
N GLY A 86 -2.90 3.21 8.36
CA GLY A 86 -3.27 3.68 9.69
C GLY A 86 -4.25 2.75 10.41
N SER A 87 -5.16 3.36 11.17
CA SER A 87 -6.20 2.68 11.96
C SER A 87 -7.60 2.78 11.31
N GLU A 88 -7.66 3.00 9.99
CA GLU A 88 -8.90 3.14 9.25
C GLU A 88 -9.81 1.92 9.45
N LEU A 89 -11.11 2.17 9.70
CA LEU A 89 -12.10 1.13 10.00
C LEU A 89 -12.56 0.39 8.72
N PRO A 90 -13.12 -0.83 8.83
CA PRO A 90 -13.70 -1.55 7.68
C PRO A 90 -14.72 -0.73 6.89
N SER A 91 -15.54 0.08 7.57
CA SER A 91 -16.51 0.97 6.92
C SER A 91 -15.85 2.04 6.05
N TYR A 92 -14.66 2.51 6.45
CA TYR A 92 -13.86 3.44 5.66
C TYR A 92 -13.36 2.76 4.37
N CYS A 93 -12.80 1.56 4.49
CA CYS A 93 -12.34 0.75 3.35
C CYS A 93 -13.49 0.49 2.37
N ARG A 94 -14.67 0.08 2.89
CA ARG A 94 -15.84 -0.22 2.08
C ARG A 94 -16.31 0.96 1.23
N VAL A 95 -16.26 2.18 1.77
CA VAL A 95 -16.65 3.39 1.03
C VAL A 95 -15.70 3.61 -0.15
N LEU A 96 -14.40 3.51 0.03
CA LEU A 96 -13.43 3.68 -1.05
C LEU A 96 -13.54 2.58 -2.13
N GLN A 97 -13.86 1.35 -1.71
CA GLN A 97 -14.13 0.25 -2.65
C GLN A 97 -15.39 0.52 -3.50
N LEU A 98 -16.45 1.06 -2.88
CA LEU A 98 -17.67 1.47 -3.60
C LEU A 98 -17.43 2.66 -4.53
N ASP A 99 -16.44 3.49 -4.27
CA ASP A 99 -16.00 4.58 -5.16
C ASP A 99 -15.20 4.06 -6.38
N GLY A 100 -14.96 2.74 -6.46
CA GLY A 100 -14.27 2.10 -7.59
C GLY A 100 -12.74 1.95 -7.42
N PHE A 101 -12.18 2.23 -6.24
CA PHE A 101 -10.77 1.98 -5.96
C PHE A 101 -10.54 0.54 -5.51
N GLU A 102 -9.41 -0.04 -5.90
CA GLU A 102 -8.88 -1.21 -5.20
C GLU A 102 -8.32 -0.77 -3.85
N VAL A 103 -8.65 -1.50 -2.79
CA VAL A 103 -8.27 -1.14 -1.41
C VAL A 103 -7.32 -2.18 -0.83
N MET A 104 -6.15 -1.71 -0.38
CA MET A 104 -5.16 -2.49 0.35
C MET A 104 -5.12 -2.04 1.80
N LYS A 105 -5.34 -2.94 2.76
CA LYS A 105 -5.19 -2.63 4.19
C LYS A 105 -3.89 -3.17 4.74
N ALA A 106 -3.08 -2.30 5.33
CA ALA A 106 -1.87 -2.68 6.03
C ALA A 106 -2.17 -3.04 7.50
N PHE A 107 -1.54 -4.13 7.96
CA PHE A 107 -1.57 -4.59 9.34
C PHE A 107 -0.14 -4.71 9.86
N SER A 108 0.16 -4.01 10.95
CA SER A 108 1.44 -4.13 11.63
C SER A 108 1.46 -5.42 12.45
N ILE A 109 2.43 -6.27 12.16
CA ILE A 109 2.67 -7.53 12.87
C ILE A 109 3.74 -7.29 13.92
N ASP A 110 3.41 -7.64 15.16
CA ASP A 110 4.35 -7.65 16.27
C ASP A 110 5.02 -9.02 16.32
N SER A 111 6.35 -9.06 16.30
CA SER A 111 7.12 -10.32 16.32
C SER A 111 6.90 -11.16 17.58
N GLU A 112 6.41 -10.53 18.65
CA GLU A 112 6.14 -11.21 19.93
C GLU A 112 4.69 -11.65 20.09
N ARG A 113 3.81 -11.31 19.14
CA ARG A 113 2.37 -11.58 19.21
C ARG A 113 1.90 -12.52 18.12
N ARG A 114 0.83 -13.26 18.44
CA ARG A 114 0.12 -14.08 17.45
C ARG A 114 -0.49 -13.21 16.36
N PHE A 115 -0.57 -13.76 15.15
CA PHE A 115 -1.23 -13.11 14.02
C PHE A 115 -2.67 -12.67 14.39
N PRO A 116 -3.05 -11.41 14.12
CA PRO A 116 -4.34 -10.87 14.56
C PRO A 116 -5.49 -11.31 13.64
N VAL A 117 -5.72 -12.62 13.48
CA VAL A 117 -6.72 -13.22 12.57
C VAL A 117 -8.09 -12.58 12.72
N LYS A 118 -8.58 -12.40 13.97
CA LYS A 118 -9.91 -11.81 14.22
C LYS A 118 -10.03 -10.40 13.67
N LYS A 119 -8.96 -9.60 13.77
CA LYS A 119 -8.93 -8.24 13.24
C LYS A 119 -8.89 -8.25 11.71
N VAL A 120 -8.05 -9.06 11.10
CA VAL A 120 -7.91 -9.16 9.64
C VAL A 120 -9.21 -9.57 8.99
N ARG A 121 -9.92 -10.57 9.55
CA ARG A 121 -11.22 -11.05 9.06
C ARG A 121 -12.30 -9.97 8.95
N LEU A 122 -12.24 -8.92 9.75
CA LEU A 122 -13.20 -7.81 9.64
C LEU A 122 -13.07 -7.04 8.32
N TYR A 123 -11.93 -7.13 7.66
CA TYR A 123 -11.62 -6.41 6.43
C TYR A 123 -11.75 -7.25 5.16
N GLU A 124 -11.92 -8.57 5.25
CA GLU A 124 -11.96 -9.49 4.09
C GLU A 124 -13.03 -9.12 3.05
N LYS A 125 -14.14 -8.50 3.49
CA LYS A 125 -15.25 -8.12 2.59
C LYS A 125 -15.16 -6.68 2.07
N CYS A 126 -14.14 -5.94 2.44
CA CYS A 126 -14.00 -4.51 2.11
C CYS A 126 -12.58 -4.09 1.72
N CYS A 127 -11.70 -5.07 1.49
CA CYS A 127 -10.36 -4.86 0.95
C CYS A 127 -10.06 -5.93 -0.09
N ASP A 128 -9.31 -5.55 -1.11
CA ASP A 128 -8.88 -6.43 -2.20
C ASP A 128 -7.53 -7.07 -1.88
N TYR A 129 -6.72 -6.39 -1.04
CA TYR A 129 -5.39 -6.84 -0.65
C TYR A 129 -5.12 -6.59 0.82
N PHE A 130 -4.28 -7.44 1.43
CA PHE A 130 -3.70 -7.22 2.75
C PHE A 130 -2.19 -7.12 2.66
N LEU A 131 -1.63 -6.12 3.34
CA LEU A 131 -0.20 -5.95 3.55
C LEU A 131 0.14 -6.26 5.00
N PHE A 132 1.09 -7.15 5.22
CA PHE A 132 1.60 -7.46 6.56
C PHE A 132 2.99 -6.86 6.70
N ASP A 133 3.14 -5.90 7.60
CA ASP A 133 4.37 -5.15 7.82
C ASP A 133 4.87 -5.33 9.24
N THR A 134 6.18 -5.29 9.43
CA THR A 134 6.79 -5.38 10.75
C THR A 134 6.49 -4.13 11.56
N ARG A 135 5.96 -4.29 12.78
CA ARG A 135 5.72 -3.16 13.67
C ARG A 135 7.04 -2.48 14.05
N THR A 136 7.12 -1.18 13.83
CA THR A 136 8.27 -0.34 14.19
C THR A 136 7.82 0.92 14.90
N SER A 137 8.70 1.53 15.70
CA SER A 137 8.43 2.79 16.40
C SER A 137 8.48 4.03 15.50
N GLY A 138 8.87 3.87 14.22
CA GLY A 138 8.99 4.96 13.24
C GLY A 138 8.25 4.65 11.94
N TYR A 139 8.07 5.69 11.13
CA TYR A 139 7.49 5.56 9.78
C TYR A 139 8.57 5.20 8.77
N GLY A 140 8.42 4.07 8.10
CA GLY A 140 9.32 3.59 7.05
C GLY A 140 9.90 2.21 7.32
N GLY A 141 10.52 1.62 6.32
CA GLY A 141 11.15 0.30 6.43
C GLY A 141 12.30 0.31 7.43
N SER A 142 12.21 -0.51 8.47
CA SER A 142 13.23 -0.61 9.53
C SER A 142 14.32 -1.63 9.22
N GLY A 143 14.19 -2.40 8.13
CA GLY A 143 15.02 -3.57 7.85
C GLY A 143 14.81 -4.75 8.81
N ARG A 144 13.91 -4.61 9.80
CA ARG A 144 13.56 -5.70 10.72
C ARG A 144 12.54 -6.63 10.08
N LYS A 145 12.68 -7.92 10.35
CA LYS A 145 11.75 -8.96 9.91
C LYS A 145 10.94 -9.45 11.10
N PHE A 146 9.67 -9.73 10.90
CA PHE A 146 8.91 -10.59 11.81
C PHE A 146 9.03 -12.04 11.34
N ASP A 147 8.73 -12.97 12.21
CA ASP A 147 8.69 -14.38 11.87
C ASP A 147 7.48 -14.68 10.98
N TRP A 148 7.72 -15.06 9.74
CA TRP A 148 6.66 -15.31 8.76
C TRP A 148 5.80 -16.54 9.10
N ASP A 149 6.27 -17.42 9.97
CA ASP A 149 5.49 -18.57 10.41
C ASP A 149 4.20 -18.16 11.16
N VAL A 150 4.16 -16.92 11.71
CA VAL A 150 2.92 -16.37 12.29
C VAL A 150 1.79 -16.20 11.28
N LEU A 151 2.11 -16.14 9.98
CA LEU A 151 1.12 -16.06 8.90
C LEU A 151 0.47 -17.42 8.60
N SER A 152 1.04 -18.54 9.08
CA SER A 152 0.49 -19.88 8.87
C SER A 152 -0.93 -20.06 9.44
N ASP A 153 -1.31 -19.24 10.42
CA ASP A 153 -2.65 -19.19 11.01
C ASP A 153 -3.69 -18.48 10.11
N TYR A 154 -3.23 -17.76 9.08
CA TYR A 154 -4.08 -17.05 8.14
C TYR A 154 -4.31 -17.89 6.87
N ARG A 155 -5.58 -18.04 6.49
CA ARG A 155 -6.02 -18.81 5.32
C ARG A 155 -7.06 -18.02 4.52
N GLY A 156 -6.72 -16.75 4.24
CA GLY A 156 -7.53 -15.87 3.39
C GLY A 156 -7.05 -15.85 1.98
#